data_3a90721a86d0e753d6f222ebb06e111c
#
_entry.id   3a90721a86d0e753d6f222ebb06e111c
#
_cell.length_a   1.000
_cell.length_b   1.000
_cell.length_c   1.000
_cell.angle_alpha   90.00
_cell.angle_beta   90.00
_cell.angle_gamma   90.00
#
_symmetry.space_group_name_H-M   'P 1'
#
loop_
_entity.id
_entity.type
_entity.pdbx_description
1 polymer ?
#
loop_
_entity_poly.entity_id
_entity_poly.type
_entity_poly.pdbx_seq_one_letter_code
_entity_poly.pdbx_strand_id
1 'polypeptide(L)'
;MKRDEFGFVLPNLYYQFLTDWKEIDPYEIGDTGICLYAKEDLEERNETYQIEEVEPDYFMIGQEGDLAYFVKKNSDDCIYENDLGAFGTLEMQKVAANIYDFIDKVLEEEL
;
A
#
# COMPACT_ATOMS: atom_id res chain seq x y z
N MET A 1 -7.76 -16.30 1.81
CA MET A 1 -6.43 -15.66 1.72
C MET A 1 -5.67 -15.87 3.02
N LYS A 2 -4.37 -16.16 2.92
CA LYS A 2 -3.52 -16.32 4.10
C LYS A 2 -2.69 -15.07 4.33
N ARG A 3 -2.39 -14.77 5.60
CA ARG A 3 -1.62 -13.57 5.95
C ARG A 3 -0.19 -13.59 5.40
N ASP A 4 0.36 -14.77 5.13
CA ASP A 4 1.70 -14.95 4.57
C ASP A 4 1.71 -15.39 3.10
N GLU A 5 0.60 -15.16 2.39
CA GLU A 5 0.41 -15.61 1.00
C GLU A 5 1.47 -15.06 0.03
N PHE A 6 2.01 -13.89 0.29
CA PHE A 6 2.98 -13.24 -0.59
C PHE A 6 4.45 -13.53 -0.24
N GLY A 7 4.69 -14.51 0.63
CA GLY A 7 6.05 -14.87 1.03
C GLY A 7 6.59 -14.11 2.24
N PHE A 8 5.77 -13.28 2.85
CA PHE A 8 6.06 -12.55 4.08
C PHE A 8 4.75 -12.34 4.84
N VAL A 9 4.85 -11.93 6.11
CA VAL A 9 3.64 -11.70 6.93
C VAL A 9 3.14 -10.29 6.70
N LEU A 10 1.89 -10.17 6.19
CA LEU A 10 1.23 -8.88 6.02
C LEU A 10 0.92 -8.24 7.37
N PRO A 11 0.98 -6.90 7.48
CA PRO A 11 0.48 -6.22 8.68
C PRO A 11 -0.97 -6.59 8.95
N ASN A 12 -1.31 -6.75 10.22
CA ASN A 12 -2.61 -7.29 10.64
C ASN A 12 -3.81 -6.52 10.08
N LEU A 13 -3.80 -5.20 10.22
CA LEU A 13 -4.95 -4.38 9.79
C LEU A 13 -5.03 -4.28 8.27
N TYR A 14 -3.91 -4.25 7.57
CA TYR A 14 -3.92 -4.29 6.12
C TYR A 14 -4.46 -5.63 5.61
N TYR A 15 -4.05 -6.74 6.23
CA TYR A 15 -4.58 -8.06 5.90
C TYR A 15 -6.10 -8.10 6.09
N GLN A 16 -6.60 -7.52 7.19
CA GLN A 16 -8.03 -7.43 7.46
C GLN A 16 -8.74 -6.64 6.36
N PHE A 17 -8.18 -5.51 5.96
CA PHE A 17 -8.71 -4.69 4.87
C PHE A 17 -8.81 -5.48 3.57
N LEU A 18 -7.74 -6.18 3.17
CA LEU A 18 -7.72 -6.99 1.95
C LEU A 18 -8.74 -8.13 2.01
N THR A 19 -8.90 -8.74 3.17
CA THR A 19 -9.85 -9.84 3.34
C THR A 19 -11.30 -9.35 3.21
N ASP A 20 -11.57 -8.14 3.68
CA ASP A 20 -12.90 -7.53 3.61
C ASP A 20 -13.20 -6.94 2.23
N TRP A 21 -12.19 -6.51 1.48
CA TRP A 21 -12.35 -5.97 0.13
C TRP A 21 -12.35 -7.11 -0.87
N LYS A 22 -13.54 -7.53 -1.30
CA LYS A 22 -13.72 -8.71 -2.16
C LYS A 22 -13.90 -8.39 -3.64
N GLU A 23 -13.75 -7.11 -4.01
CA GLU A 23 -13.87 -6.70 -5.40
C GLU A 23 -12.56 -6.96 -6.16
N ILE A 24 -12.66 -7.11 -7.47
CA ILE A 24 -11.50 -7.28 -8.34
C ILE A 24 -10.91 -5.92 -8.77
N ASP A 25 -11.67 -4.85 -8.59
CA ASP A 25 -11.25 -3.50 -8.92
C ASP A 25 -10.51 -2.85 -7.73
N PRO A 26 -9.61 -1.89 -7.98
CA PRO A 26 -8.96 -1.16 -6.89
C PRO A 26 -9.99 -0.40 -6.04
N TYR A 27 -9.65 -0.23 -4.77
CA TYR A 27 -10.43 0.62 -3.86
C TYR A 27 -9.99 2.06 -4.06
N GLU A 28 -10.87 2.89 -4.62
CA GLU A 28 -10.60 4.32 -4.79
C GLU A 28 -11.01 5.08 -3.53
N ILE A 29 -10.10 5.92 -3.02
CA ILE A 29 -10.37 6.70 -1.82
C ILE A 29 -11.00 8.03 -2.23
N GLY A 30 -12.36 8.11 -2.20
CA GLY A 30 -13.09 9.29 -2.59
C GLY A 30 -12.74 9.75 -4.01
N ASP A 31 -12.64 11.08 -4.20
CA ASP A 31 -12.26 11.68 -5.48
C ASP A 31 -10.81 12.15 -5.50
N THR A 32 -9.95 11.58 -4.64
CA THR A 32 -8.58 12.03 -4.46
C THR A 32 -7.62 11.55 -5.55
N GLY A 33 -8.00 10.52 -6.30
CA GLY A 33 -7.11 9.86 -7.26
C GLY A 33 -6.26 8.78 -6.64
N ILE A 34 -6.29 8.61 -5.31
CA ILE A 34 -5.55 7.55 -4.62
C ILE A 34 -6.32 6.25 -4.75
N CYS A 35 -5.68 5.20 -5.25
CA CYS A 35 -6.27 3.87 -5.29
C CYS A 35 -5.42 2.86 -4.55
N LEU A 36 -6.09 1.95 -3.82
CA LEU A 36 -5.47 0.82 -3.16
C LEU A 36 -5.76 -0.42 -4.01
N TYR A 37 -4.73 -1.18 -4.32
CA TYR A 37 -4.87 -2.31 -5.24
C TYR A 37 -5.71 -3.44 -4.67
N ALA A 38 -6.48 -4.10 -5.55
CA ALA A 38 -7.11 -5.36 -5.21
C ALA A 38 -6.03 -6.44 -5.05
N LYS A 39 -6.34 -7.48 -4.29
CA LYS A 39 -5.41 -8.57 -4.01
C LYS A 39 -4.77 -9.14 -5.29
N GLU A 40 -5.56 -9.31 -6.32
CA GLU A 40 -5.13 -9.93 -7.58
C GLU A 40 -4.05 -9.13 -8.32
N ASP A 41 -3.94 -7.83 -8.03
CA ASP A 41 -3.01 -6.95 -8.73
C ASP A 41 -1.72 -6.68 -7.95
N LEU A 42 -1.65 -7.07 -6.68
CA LEU A 42 -0.54 -6.73 -5.81
C LEU A 42 0.82 -7.24 -6.31
N GLU A 43 0.91 -8.52 -6.64
CA GLU A 43 2.18 -9.10 -7.09
C GLU A 43 2.66 -8.46 -8.38
N GLU A 44 1.76 -8.28 -9.35
CA GLU A 44 2.07 -7.65 -10.63
C GLU A 44 2.59 -6.22 -10.44
N ARG A 45 1.95 -5.42 -9.58
CA ARG A 45 2.33 -4.03 -9.37
C ARG A 45 3.69 -3.92 -8.69
N ASN A 46 3.96 -4.77 -7.72
CA ASN A 46 5.26 -4.77 -7.06
C ASN A 46 6.37 -5.22 -8.01
N GLU A 47 6.08 -6.18 -8.90
CA GLU A 47 7.01 -6.64 -9.91
C GLU A 47 7.27 -5.58 -10.98
N THR A 48 6.20 -4.93 -11.47
CA THR A 48 6.29 -3.89 -12.50
C THR A 48 7.20 -2.74 -12.07
N TYR A 49 7.11 -2.32 -10.81
CA TYR A 49 7.91 -1.22 -10.29
C TYR A 49 9.19 -1.69 -9.60
N GLN A 50 9.49 -2.98 -9.65
CA GLN A 50 10.73 -3.56 -9.09
C GLN A 50 10.94 -3.22 -7.61
N ILE A 51 9.86 -3.23 -6.84
CA ILE A 51 9.88 -2.82 -5.43
C ILE A 51 10.84 -3.70 -4.62
N GLU A 52 10.79 -5.01 -4.81
CA GLU A 52 11.64 -5.93 -4.05
C GLU A 52 13.13 -5.70 -4.29
N GLU A 53 13.50 -5.26 -5.50
CA GLU A 53 14.90 -5.02 -5.84
C GLU A 53 15.43 -3.73 -5.21
N VAL A 54 14.57 -2.72 -5.05
CA VAL A 54 14.97 -1.39 -4.56
C VAL A 54 14.72 -1.24 -3.07
N GLU A 55 13.55 -1.68 -2.59
CA GLU A 55 13.16 -1.59 -1.17
C GLU A 55 12.58 -2.94 -0.72
N PRO A 56 13.43 -3.95 -0.48
CA PRO A 56 12.98 -5.31 -0.20
C PRO A 56 12.16 -5.48 1.08
N ASP A 57 12.22 -4.53 2.00
CA ASP A 57 11.44 -4.57 3.25
C ASP A 57 10.03 -4.00 3.10
N TYR A 58 9.69 -3.48 1.92
CA TYR A 58 8.41 -2.82 1.70
C TYR A 58 7.61 -3.49 0.59
N PHE A 59 6.30 -3.32 0.65
CA PHE A 59 5.36 -3.88 -0.31
C PHE A 59 4.38 -2.81 -0.74
N MET A 60 4.33 -2.52 -2.03
CA MET A 60 3.48 -1.46 -2.59
C MET A 60 2.02 -1.88 -2.58
N ILE A 61 1.15 -1.03 -2.03
CA ILE A 61 -0.27 -1.35 -1.86
C ILE A 61 -1.20 -0.40 -2.63
N GLY A 62 -0.69 0.71 -3.13
CA GLY A 62 -1.51 1.69 -3.84
C GLY A 62 -0.69 2.81 -4.41
N GLN A 63 -1.37 3.73 -5.12
CA GLN A 63 -0.69 4.87 -5.75
C GLN A 63 -1.67 5.99 -6.10
N GLU A 64 -1.10 7.18 -6.31
CA GLU A 64 -1.73 8.30 -6.98
C GLU A 64 -0.69 8.86 -7.95
N GLY A 65 -0.85 8.56 -9.24
CA GLY A 65 0.19 8.94 -10.22
C GLY A 65 1.53 8.32 -9.85
N ASP A 66 2.56 9.15 -9.67
CA ASP A 66 3.91 8.69 -9.31
C ASP A 66 4.12 8.58 -7.80
N LEU A 67 3.13 8.93 -6.99
CA LEU A 67 3.20 8.79 -5.54
C LEU A 67 2.69 7.42 -5.13
N ALA A 68 3.52 6.65 -4.45
CA ALA A 68 3.20 5.28 -4.08
C ALA A 68 3.05 5.11 -2.57
N TYR A 69 2.24 4.13 -2.17
CA TYR A 69 1.96 3.81 -0.77
C TYR A 69 2.35 2.37 -0.48
N PHE A 70 2.89 2.15 0.71
CA PHE A 70 3.52 0.88 1.08
C PHE A 70 3.16 0.45 2.50
N VAL A 71 3.23 -0.86 2.73
CA VAL A 71 3.33 -1.44 4.08
C VAL A 71 4.73 -2.01 4.23
N LYS A 72 5.21 -2.16 5.48
CA LYS A 72 6.50 -2.76 5.75
C LYS A 72 6.30 -4.25 6.05
N LYS A 73 7.08 -5.10 5.38
CA LYS A 73 6.98 -6.55 5.53
C LYS A 73 7.36 -6.99 6.95
N ASN A 74 6.60 -7.94 7.50
CA ASN A 74 6.88 -8.53 8.82
C ASN A 74 7.03 -7.50 9.94
N SER A 75 6.28 -6.40 9.86
CA SER A 75 6.42 -5.27 10.79
C SER A 75 5.05 -4.74 11.25
N ASP A 76 5.02 -3.48 11.68
CA ASP A 76 3.81 -2.83 12.19
C ASP A 76 2.78 -2.53 11.09
N ASP A 77 1.66 -1.92 11.48
CA ASP A 77 0.56 -1.61 10.57
C ASP A 77 0.71 -0.28 9.83
N CYS A 78 1.81 0.44 10.04
CA CYS A 78 1.99 1.79 9.48
C CYS A 78 1.96 1.80 7.96
N ILE A 79 1.45 2.89 7.41
CA ILE A 79 1.44 3.15 5.98
C ILE A 79 2.55 4.14 5.65
N TYR A 80 3.30 3.87 4.59
CA TYR A 80 4.42 4.67 4.14
C TYR A 80 4.19 5.18 2.73
N GLU A 81 4.84 6.29 2.39
CA GLU A 81 4.72 6.96 1.11
C GLU A 81 6.10 7.20 0.51
N ASN A 82 6.22 7.09 -0.80
CA ASN A 82 7.43 7.45 -1.52
C ASN A 82 7.09 7.84 -2.96
N ASP A 83 7.93 8.64 -3.58
CA ASP A 83 7.80 9.04 -4.98
C ASP A 83 8.47 8.01 -5.87
N LEU A 84 7.73 7.44 -6.82
CA LEU A 84 8.26 6.43 -7.74
C LEU A 84 9.35 7.00 -8.65
N GLY A 85 9.29 8.29 -8.98
CA GLY A 85 10.31 8.94 -9.79
C GLY A 85 11.65 9.10 -9.09
N ALA A 86 11.65 9.08 -7.75
CA ALA A 86 12.87 9.18 -6.92
C ALA A 86 13.07 7.94 -6.05
N PHE A 87 12.41 6.85 -6.42
CA PHE A 87 12.38 5.63 -5.60
C PHE A 87 13.78 5.06 -5.40
N GLY A 88 14.11 4.74 -4.13
CA GLY A 88 15.42 4.25 -3.76
C GLY A 88 16.41 5.34 -3.36
N THR A 89 16.11 6.62 -3.65
CA THR A 89 16.97 7.74 -3.27
C THR A 89 16.44 8.53 -2.09
N LEU A 90 15.14 8.41 -1.80
CA LEU A 90 14.48 9.08 -0.68
C LEU A 90 14.05 8.05 0.36
N GLU A 91 14.02 8.47 1.63
CA GLU A 91 13.52 7.63 2.70
C GLU A 91 12.00 7.50 2.62
N MET A 92 11.49 6.34 3.03
CA MET A 92 10.05 6.13 3.19
C MET A 92 9.50 7.06 4.25
N GLN A 93 8.38 7.72 3.96
CA GLN A 93 7.71 8.64 4.88
C GLN A 93 6.50 7.94 5.48
N LYS A 94 6.45 7.84 6.80
CA LYS A 94 5.28 7.31 7.51
C LYS A 94 4.16 8.33 7.43
N VAL A 95 3.01 7.94 6.87
CA VAL A 95 1.87 8.85 6.68
C VAL A 95 0.64 8.48 7.50
N ALA A 96 0.57 7.26 8.03
CA ALA A 96 -0.56 6.83 8.85
C ALA A 96 -0.16 5.67 9.75
N ALA A 97 -0.92 5.48 10.83
CA ALA A 97 -0.67 4.39 11.78
C ALA A 97 -1.14 3.03 11.26
N ASN A 98 -2.13 3.02 10.36
CA ASN A 98 -2.66 1.81 9.73
C ASN A 98 -3.50 2.20 8.50
N ILE A 99 -3.97 1.18 7.76
CA ILE A 99 -4.73 1.40 6.53
C ILE A 99 -6.03 2.17 6.76
N TYR A 100 -6.75 1.92 7.86
CA TYR A 100 -8.00 2.60 8.14
C TYR A 100 -7.76 4.07 8.51
N ASP A 101 -6.72 4.34 9.30
CA ASP A 101 -6.28 5.69 9.63
C ASP A 101 -5.88 6.45 8.37
N PHE A 102 -5.19 5.79 7.45
CA PHE A 102 -4.79 6.35 6.16
C PHE A 102 -6.01 6.78 5.35
N ILE A 103 -6.99 5.89 5.21
CA ILE A 103 -8.22 6.18 4.46
C ILE A 103 -8.95 7.37 5.08
N ASP A 104 -9.09 7.40 6.39
CA ASP A 104 -9.77 8.49 7.10
C ASP A 104 -9.06 9.83 6.90
N LYS A 105 -7.73 9.85 7.01
CA LYS A 105 -6.95 11.08 6.79
C LYS A 105 -7.07 11.60 5.37
N VAL A 106 -7.04 10.71 4.39
CA VAL A 106 -7.20 11.09 2.98
C VAL A 106 -8.57 11.70 2.75
N LEU A 107 -9.63 11.08 3.29
CA LEU A 107 -10.99 11.60 3.15
C LEU A 107 -11.20 12.93 3.85
N GLU A 108 -10.56 13.14 5.01
CA GLU A 108 -10.61 14.42 5.71
C GLU A 108 -9.97 15.54 4.91
N GLU A 109 -8.85 15.28 4.25
CA GLU A 109 -8.16 16.28 3.42
C GLU A 109 -8.98 16.66 2.18
N GLU A 110 -9.83 15.76 1.69
CA GLU A 110 -10.71 16.01 0.56
C GLU A 110 -11.78 17.07 0.89
N LEU A 111 -12.13 17.19 2.15
CA LEU A 111 -13.14 18.14 2.62
C LEU A 111 -12.51 19.51 2.86
#